data_2e07b9f8c698dfd2b72685bfd6fa2b1c
#
_entry.id   2e07b9f8c698dfd2b72685bfd6fa2b1c
#
_cell.length_a   1.000
_cell.length_b   1.000
_cell.length_c   1.000
_cell.angle_alpha   90.00
_cell.angle_beta   90.00
_cell.angle_gamma   90.00
#
_symmetry.space_group_name_H-M   'P 1'
#
loop_
_entity.id
_entity.type
_entity.pdbx_description
1 polymer ?
#
loop_
_entity_poly.entity_id
_entity_poly.type
_entity_poly.pdbx_seq_one_letter_code
_entity_poly.pdbx_strand_id
1 'polypeptide(L)'
;VSKLASHLAQRAASEASDALANDTSLSSDSPTRPYLINIDPAVATLGYAPNVDIRDTIDYNRVMEEYKLGPNGGILTSLNLFTTKFDQVLQLADKRAQELDHIVLDTPGQIEIFTWSASGSIITDALATSMPTVLVYVVDTPRTTAPATFMSNMLYACSILYKARLPFVLVFNKTDVQSHDFALEWMHDFEAFQRAIIAGNARDASVYATQGRKDMPTSFESRGEEPSYLNSLMNSMSLVLDEFYKNITAVGVSSATGDGMDAFLDAISRARTEYIDEVRPELEKLVAEKKAQLSKSQDDQMKAFLKDMSLREPRSGLA
;
A
#
# COMPACT_ATOMS: atom_id res chain seq x y z
N VAL A 1 -0.55 -12.60 1.67
CA VAL A 1 0.00 -12.99 0.35
C VAL A 1 -0.11 -14.50 0.12
N SER A 2 0.36 -15.37 1.01
CA SER A 2 0.35 -16.83 0.84
C SER A 2 -1.05 -17.39 0.48
N LYS A 3 -2.10 -16.99 1.21
CA LYS A 3 -3.46 -17.47 0.94
C LYS A 3 -4.02 -16.96 -0.39
N LEU A 4 -3.74 -15.69 -0.72
CA LEU A 4 -4.10 -15.11 -2.00
C LEU A 4 -3.43 -15.85 -3.16
N ALA A 5 -2.14 -16.14 -3.05
CA ALA A 5 -1.39 -16.89 -4.04
C ALA A 5 -1.97 -18.30 -4.26
N SER A 6 -2.34 -18.99 -3.17
CA SER A 6 -2.99 -20.31 -3.24
C SER A 6 -4.38 -20.22 -3.91
N HIS A 7 -5.16 -19.20 -3.57
CA HIS A 7 -6.50 -18.99 -4.14
C HIS A 7 -6.44 -18.70 -5.64
N LEU A 8 -5.55 -17.82 -6.06
CA LEU A 8 -5.31 -17.51 -7.49
C LEU A 8 -4.86 -18.76 -8.26
N ALA A 9 -3.95 -19.56 -7.71
CA ALA A 9 -3.50 -20.79 -8.33
C ALA A 9 -4.63 -21.84 -8.45
N GLN A 10 -5.50 -21.95 -7.44
CA GLN A 10 -6.67 -22.84 -7.47
C GLN A 10 -7.70 -22.38 -8.51
N ARG A 11 -7.98 -21.08 -8.59
CA ARG A 11 -8.90 -20.50 -9.58
C ARG A 11 -8.40 -20.76 -10.99
N ALA A 12 -7.14 -20.48 -11.27
CA ALA A 12 -6.52 -20.77 -12.56
C ALA A 12 -6.60 -22.25 -12.95
N ALA A 13 -6.42 -23.17 -11.98
CA ALA A 13 -6.55 -24.61 -12.22
C ALA A 13 -8.01 -25.04 -12.51
N SER A 14 -9.00 -24.42 -11.83
CA SER A 14 -10.41 -24.67 -12.07
C SER A 14 -10.83 -24.20 -13.46
N GLU A 15 -10.49 -22.98 -13.85
CA GLU A 15 -10.78 -22.40 -15.18
C GLU A 15 -10.18 -23.26 -16.31
N ALA A 16 -8.96 -23.77 -16.13
CA ALA A 16 -8.33 -24.67 -17.09
C ALA A 16 -9.06 -26.03 -17.19
N SER A 17 -9.55 -26.57 -16.07
CA SER A 17 -10.34 -27.81 -16.04
C SER A 17 -11.68 -27.66 -16.76
N ASP A 18 -12.37 -26.52 -16.55
CA ASP A 18 -13.66 -26.21 -17.18
C ASP A 18 -13.50 -25.96 -18.70
N ALA A 19 -12.42 -25.35 -19.13
CA ALA A 19 -12.09 -25.15 -20.53
C ALA A 19 -11.85 -26.48 -21.26
N LEU A 20 -11.15 -27.43 -20.61
CA LEU A 20 -10.93 -28.78 -21.11
C LEU A 20 -12.23 -29.59 -21.20
N ALA A 21 -13.16 -29.40 -20.27
CA ALA A 21 -14.45 -30.13 -20.25
C ALA A 21 -15.41 -29.65 -21.35
N ASN A 22 -15.30 -28.40 -21.81
CA ASN A 22 -16.20 -27.79 -22.79
C ASN A 22 -15.70 -27.83 -24.24
N ASP A 23 -14.63 -28.58 -24.55
CA ASP A 23 -14.06 -28.78 -25.90
C ASP A 23 -13.90 -27.47 -26.72
N THR A 24 -13.74 -26.36 -26.02
CA THR A 24 -13.49 -25.05 -26.62
C THR A 24 -11.99 -25.03 -26.99
N SER A 25 -11.69 -24.87 -28.27
CA SER A 25 -10.33 -24.77 -28.80
C SER A 25 -9.47 -23.88 -27.89
N LEU A 26 -8.52 -24.50 -27.20
CA LEU A 26 -7.53 -23.86 -26.35
C LEU A 26 -6.83 -22.77 -27.15
N SER A 27 -7.27 -21.54 -27.00
CA SER A 27 -6.36 -20.40 -27.07
C SER A 27 -5.27 -20.67 -26.03
N SER A 28 -4.03 -20.42 -26.36
CA SER A 28 -2.79 -20.76 -25.66
C SER A 28 -2.68 -20.27 -24.20
N ASP A 29 -3.76 -20.08 -23.49
CA ASP A 29 -3.84 -19.64 -22.10
C ASP A 29 -3.69 -20.84 -21.16
N SER A 30 -2.47 -21.21 -20.89
CA SER A 30 -2.12 -22.04 -19.75
C SER A 30 -2.57 -21.31 -18.48
N PRO A 31 -3.10 -22.04 -17.45
CA PRO A 31 -3.52 -21.42 -16.20
C PRO A 31 -2.36 -20.61 -15.60
N THR A 32 -2.51 -19.31 -15.60
CA THR A 32 -1.44 -18.40 -15.25
C THR A 32 -1.31 -18.33 -13.74
N ARG A 33 -0.15 -18.75 -13.23
CA ARG A 33 0.18 -18.63 -11.81
C ARG A 33 0.45 -17.18 -11.46
N PRO A 34 0.04 -16.70 -10.27
CA PRO A 34 0.38 -15.35 -9.84
C PRO A 34 1.90 -15.18 -9.76
N TYR A 35 2.39 -14.05 -10.21
CA TYR A 35 3.80 -13.69 -10.09
C TYR A 35 4.03 -12.95 -8.78
N LEU A 36 4.82 -13.55 -7.89
CA LEU A 36 5.01 -13.09 -6.52
C LEU A 36 6.38 -12.45 -6.37
N ILE A 37 6.41 -11.21 -5.88
CA ILE A 37 7.62 -10.44 -5.64
C ILE A 37 7.68 -10.10 -4.15
N ASN A 38 8.69 -10.59 -3.44
CA ASN A 38 8.96 -10.23 -2.06
C ASN A 38 9.98 -9.09 -2.00
N ILE A 39 9.61 -7.99 -1.35
CA ILE A 39 10.51 -6.85 -1.08
C ILE A 39 10.71 -6.60 0.42
N ASP A 40 10.29 -7.53 1.29
CA ASP A 40 10.62 -7.50 2.71
C ASP A 40 11.95 -8.23 2.97
N PRO A 41 13.05 -7.52 3.29
CA PRO A 41 14.34 -8.14 3.54
C PRO A 41 14.43 -8.79 4.93
N ALA A 42 13.55 -8.42 5.86
CA ALA A 42 13.62 -8.84 7.27
C ALA A 42 12.82 -10.11 7.56
N VAL A 43 12.02 -10.61 6.62
CA VAL A 43 11.21 -11.79 6.82
C VAL A 43 12.08 -13.04 6.88
N ALA A 44 11.96 -13.83 7.95
CA ALA A 44 12.75 -15.05 8.12
C ALA A 44 12.28 -16.18 7.17
N THR A 45 10.96 -16.42 7.12
CA THR A 45 10.36 -17.47 6.31
C THR A 45 9.10 -16.94 5.62
N LEU A 46 9.01 -17.18 4.32
CA LEU A 46 7.80 -16.87 3.54
C LEU A 46 6.89 -18.10 3.52
N GLY A 47 5.59 -17.86 3.64
CA GLY A 47 4.58 -18.93 3.48
C GLY A 47 4.26 -19.26 2.00
N TYR A 48 5.06 -18.76 1.06
CA TYR A 48 4.93 -18.94 -0.38
C TYR A 48 6.30 -18.92 -1.05
N ALA A 49 6.40 -19.41 -2.28
CA ALA A 49 7.62 -19.33 -3.09
C ALA A 49 7.57 -18.07 -3.97
N PRO A 50 8.39 -17.05 -3.72
CA PRO A 50 8.42 -15.85 -4.55
C PRO A 50 9.13 -16.14 -5.88
N ASN A 51 8.75 -15.43 -6.95
CA ASN A 51 9.46 -15.44 -8.23
C ASN A 51 10.68 -14.50 -8.22
N VAL A 52 10.57 -13.41 -7.44
CA VAL A 52 11.67 -12.48 -7.16
C VAL A 52 11.70 -12.24 -5.65
N ASP A 53 12.87 -12.35 -5.06
CA ASP A 53 13.08 -12.12 -3.64
C ASP A 53 14.22 -11.13 -3.42
N ILE A 54 13.97 -10.07 -2.66
CA ILE A 54 15.00 -9.09 -2.29
C ILE A 54 16.18 -9.76 -1.58
N ARG A 55 15.94 -10.82 -0.81
CA ARG A 55 16.95 -11.55 -0.05
C ARG A 55 17.98 -12.29 -0.92
N ASP A 56 17.62 -12.58 -2.17
CA ASP A 56 18.56 -13.18 -3.14
C ASP A 56 19.64 -12.20 -3.58
N THR A 57 19.37 -10.90 -3.49
CA THR A 57 20.27 -9.84 -3.95
C THR A 57 20.90 -9.05 -2.81
N ILE A 58 20.26 -9.00 -1.64
CA ILE A 58 20.67 -8.19 -0.50
C ILE A 58 20.62 -9.02 0.78
N ASP A 59 21.75 -9.17 1.42
CA ASP A 59 21.85 -9.76 2.75
C ASP A 59 21.56 -8.70 3.81
N TYR A 60 20.37 -8.79 4.40
CA TYR A 60 19.88 -7.87 5.42
C TYR A 60 20.78 -7.80 6.68
N ASN A 61 21.27 -8.97 7.12
CA ASN A 61 22.13 -9.03 8.32
C ASN A 61 23.47 -8.34 8.06
N ARG A 62 24.05 -8.59 6.89
CA ARG A 62 25.30 -7.94 6.48
C ARG A 62 25.13 -6.42 6.35
N VAL A 63 24.00 -5.95 5.83
CA VAL A 63 23.70 -4.50 5.76
C VAL A 63 23.66 -3.90 7.16
N MET A 64 22.99 -4.54 8.12
CA MET A 64 22.95 -4.05 9.49
C MET A 64 24.33 -3.99 10.15
N GLU A 65 25.15 -5.01 9.95
CA GLU A 65 26.50 -5.09 10.51
C GLU A 65 27.45 -4.04 9.90
N GLU A 66 27.47 -3.95 8.57
CA GLU A 66 28.37 -3.07 7.82
C GLU A 66 28.08 -1.59 8.10
N TYR A 67 26.80 -1.21 8.14
CA TYR A 67 26.38 0.17 8.37
C TYR A 67 26.05 0.46 9.85
N LYS A 68 26.20 -0.51 10.76
CA LYS A 68 25.89 -0.40 12.19
C LYS A 68 24.46 0.08 12.46
N LEU A 69 23.50 -0.49 11.73
CA LEU A 69 22.09 -0.08 11.75
C LEU A 69 21.26 -0.99 12.67
N GLY A 70 20.22 -0.41 13.27
CA GLY A 70 19.13 -1.18 13.88
C GLY A 70 18.19 -1.77 12.82
N PRO A 71 17.22 -2.61 13.23
CA PRO A 71 16.33 -3.34 12.30
C PRO A 71 15.66 -2.45 11.26
N ASN A 72 15.06 -1.34 11.67
CA ASN A 72 14.36 -0.42 10.78
C ASN A 72 15.30 0.26 9.78
N GLY A 73 16.48 0.66 10.24
CA GLY A 73 17.52 1.23 9.38
C GLY A 73 18.05 0.21 8.38
N GLY A 74 18.19 -1.05 8.80
CA GLY A 74 18.55 -2.16 7.93
C GLY A 74 17.55 -2.39 6.80
N ILE A 75 16.23 -2.41 7.10
CA ILE A 75 15.16 -2.55 6.10
C ILE A 75 15.21 -1.38 5.11
N LEU A 76 15.26 -0.15 5.62
CA LEU A 76 15.30 1.05 4.79
C LEU A 76 16.50 1.07 3.85
N THR A 77 17.70 0.74 4.36
CA THR A 77 18.93 0.72 3.57
C THR A 77 18.89 -0.41 2.53
N SER A 78 18.37 -1.57 2.89
CA SER A 78 18.16 -2.68 1.94
C SER A 78 17.21 -2.29 0.81
N LEU A 79 16.09 -1.63 1.12
CA LEU A 79 15.17 -1.11 0.11
C LEU A 79 15.84 -0.06 -0.80
N ASN A 80 16.64 0.85 -0.24
CA ASN A 80 17.39 1.84 -1.02
C ASN A 80 18.35 1.17 -2.02
N LEU A 81 19.07 0.14 -1.57
CA LEU A 81 19.96 -0.63 -2.43
C LEU A 81 19.18 -1.40 -3.51
N PHE A 82 18.05 -2.00 -3.15
CA PHE A 82 17.20 -2.74 -4.08
C PHE A 82 16.60 -1.83 -5.16
N THR A 83 16.18 -0.63 -4.77
CA THR A 83 15.60 0.36 -5.70
C THR A 83 16.56 0.71 -6.83
N THR A 84 17.87 0.69 -6.60
CA THR A 84 18.86 0.93 -7.68
C THR A 84 18.86 -0.13 -8.77
N LYS A 85 18.31 -1.31 -8.49
CA LYS A 85 18.21 -2.45 -9.43
C LYS A 85 16.75 -2.74 -9.81
N PHE A 86 15.81 -1.96 -9.35
CA PHE A 86 14.39 -2.23 -9.52
C PHE A 86 13.93 -2.23 -10.98
N ASP A 87 14.61 -1.45 -11.82
CA ASP A 87 14.37 -1.46 -13.28
C ASP A 87 14.55 -2.86 -13.90
N GLN A 88 15.47 -3.68 -13.37
CA GLN A 88 15.66 -5.05 -13.84
C GLN A 88 14.48 -5.94 -13.43
N VAL A 89 13.95 -5.73 -12.24
CA VAL A 89 12.75 -6.44 -11.75
C VAL A 89 11.54 -6.08 -12.61
N LEU A 90 11.35 -4.79 -12.90
CA LEU A 90 10.29 -4.33 -13.80
C LEU A 90 10.39 -4.95 -15.18
N GLN A 91 11.59 -4.98 -15.78
CA GLN A 91 11.79 -5.62 -17.09
C GLN A 91 11.46 -7.13 -17.07
N LEU A 92 11.73 -7.82 -15.96
CA LEU A 92 11.37 -9.23 -15.80
C LEU A 92 9.84 -9.39 -15.68
N ALA A 93 9.19 -8.50 -14.93
CA ALA A 93 7.74 -8.48 -14.77
C ALA A 93 7.04 -8.14 -16.11
N ASP A 94 7.51 -7.13 -16.82
CA ASP A 94 6.96 -6.71 -18.12
C ASP A 94 7.05 -7.81 -19.19
N LYS A 95 8.17 -8.52 -19.25
CA LYS A 95 8.34 -9.63 -20.20
C LYS A 95 7.32 -10.74 -19.98
N ARG A 96 6.86 -10.91 -18.75
CA ARG A 96 5.88 -11.92 -18.39
C ARG A 96 4.46 -11.37 -18.23
N ALA A 97 4.29 -10.06 -18.20
CA ALA A 97 2.98 -9.42 -17.98
C ALA A 97 1.92 -9.82 -19.00
N GLN A 98 2.31 -10.22 -20.20
CA GLN A 98 1.40 -10.73 -21.24
C GLN A 98 0.90 -12.16 -20.95
N GLU A 99 1.59 -12.89 -20.08
CA GLU A 99 1.28 -14.27 -19.71
C GLU A 99 0.69 -14.38 -18.31
N LEU A 100 0.57 -13.24 -17.57
CA LEU A 100 0.22 -13.21 -16.16
C LEU A 100 -1.05 -12.39 -15.92
N ASP A 101 -1.96 -12.93 -15.13
CA ASP A 101 -3.16 -12.20 -14.72
C ASP A 101 -2.88 -11.25 -13.54
N HIS A 102 -2.03 -11.68 -12.62
CA HIS A 102 -1.75 -10.94 -11.38
C HIS A 102 -0.26 -10.95 -11.02
N ILE A 103 0.27 -9.78 -10.72
CA ILE A 103 1.57 -9.59 -10.09
C ILE A 103 1.30 -9.08 -8.66
N VAL A 104 1.80 -9.79 -7.66
CA VAL A 104 1.61 -9.43 -6.24
C VAL A 104 2.95 -9.03 -5.65
N LEU A 105 3.04 -7.78 -5.19
CA LEU A 105 4.20 -7.24 -4.50
C LEU A 105 3.96 -7.30 -2.98
N ASP A 106 4.78 -8.06 -2.26
CA ASP A 106 4.74 -8.17 -0.81
C ASP A 106 5.72 -7.18 -0.18
N THR A 107 5.18 -6.20 0.54
CA THR A 107 5.93 -5.09 1.13
C THR A 107 6.35 -5.40 2.56
N PRO A 108 7.38 -4.73 3.11
CA PRO A 108 7.75 -4.86 4.52
C PRO A 108 6.56 -4.68 5.45
N GLY A 109 6.50 -5.50 6.50
CA GLY A 109 5.42 -5.47 7.48
C GLY A 109 5.34 -4.17 8.29
N GLN A 110 6.41 -3.38 8.31
CA GLN A 110 6.42 -2.03 8.87
C GLN A 110 6.03 -1.02 7.78
N ILE A 111 4.77 -0.62 7.80
CA ILE A 111 4.16 0.26 6.79
C ILE A 111 4.96 1.56 6.62
N GLU A 112 5.43 2.15 7.72
CA GLU A 112 6.15 3.41 7.72
C GLU A 112 7.41 3.37 6.87
N ILE A 113 8.14 2.25 6.92
CA ILE A 113 9.42 2.12 6.20
C ILE A 113 9.20 2.12 4.70
N PHE A 114 8.13 1.48 4.22
CA PHE A 114 7.81 1.49 2.80
C PHE A 114 7.12 2.78 2.37
N THR A 115 6.02 3.13 3.03
CA THR A 115 5.14 4.22 2.60
C THR A 115 5.82 5.59 2.66
N TRP A 116 6.65 5.85 3.70
CA TRP A 116 7.25 7.17 3.91
C TRP A 116 8.69 7.28 3.40
N SER A 117 9.26 6.21 2.84
CA SER A 117 10.59 6.23 2.26
C SER A 117 10.59 6.73 0.82
N ALA A 118 11.75 7.27 0.39
CA ALA A 118 11.97 7.62 -1.00
C ALA A 118 11.95 6.38 -1.91
N SER A 119 12.52 5.27 -1.45
CA SER A 119 12.55 3.98 -2.16
C SER A 119 11.15 3.46 -2.42
N GLY A 120 10.28 3.47 -1.39
CA GLY A 120 8.89 3.03 -1.54
C GLY A 120 8.14 3.89 -2.57
N SER A 121 8.32 5.21 -2.54
CA SER A 121 7.71 6.09 -3.55
C SER A 121 8.23 5.78 -4.96
N ILE A 122 9.55 5.61 -5.13
CA ILE A 122 10.16 5.30 -6.44
C ILE A 122 9.64 3.95 -6.97
N ILE A 123 9.57 2.92 -6.12
CA ILE A 123 9.06 1.60 -6.50
C ILE A 123 7.58 1.71 -6.92
N THR A 124 6.76 2.40 -6.13
CA THR A 124 5.33 2.59 -6.41
C THR A 124 5.10 3.36 -7.70
N ASP A 125 5.80 4.47 -7.91
CA ASP A 125 5.70 5.30 -9.12
C ASP A 125 6.17 4.54 -10.37
N ALA A 126 7.24 3.75 -10.26
CA ALA A 126 7.75 2.93 -11.33
C ALA A 126 6.76 1.84 -11.75
N LEU A 127 6.15 1.14 -10.78
CA LEU A 127 5.08 0.16 -11.04
C LEU A 127 3.87 0.83 -11.67
N ALA A 128 3.39 1.93 -11.08
CA ALA A 128 2.24 2.66 -11.58
C ALA A 128 2.43 3.21 -12.99
N THR A 129 3.64 3.51 -13.40
CA THR A 129 3.93 3.98 -14.77
C THR A 129 3.99 2.84 -15.77
N SER A 130 4.43 1.65 -15.34
CA SER A 130 4.65 0.49 -16.23
C SER A 130 3.38 -0.34 -16.42
N MET A 131 2.59 -0.54 -15.36
CA MET A 131 1.43 -1.46 -15.37
C MET A 131 0.28 -0.95 -14.49
N PRO A 132 -0.97 -1.44 -14.73
CA PRO A 132 -2.10 -1.14 -13.87
C PRO A 132 -1.80 -1.59 -12.43
N THR A 133 -1.75 -0.63 -11.51
CA THR A 133 -1.34 -0.85 -10.12
C THR A 133 -2.46 -0.47 -9.17
N VAL A 134 -2.78 -1.37 -8.25
CA VAL A 134 -3.78 -1.20 -7.18
C VAL A 134 -3.10 -1.33 -5.84
N LEU A 135 -3.40 -0.45 -4.93
CA LEU A 135 -2.87 -0.47 -3.58
C LEU A 135 -3.86 -1.18 -2.64
N VAL A 136 -3.37 -2.19 -1.95
CA VAL A 136 -4.17 -2.97 -0.99
C VAL A 136 -3.71 -2.69 0.42
N TYR A 137 -4.59 -2.14 1.25
CA TYR A 137 -4.32 -1.86 2.65
C TYR A 137 -5.04 -2.87 3.54
N VAL A 138 -4.27 -3.67 4.27
CA VAL A 138 -4.79 -4.78 5.07
C VAL A 138 -4.88 -4.41 6.54
N VAL A 139 -6.08 -4.51 7.11
CA VAL A 139 -6.39 -4.19 8.51
C VAL A 139 -6.66 -5.47 9.30
N ASP A 140 -6.13 -5.55 10.51
CA ASP A 140 -6.44 -6.62 11.47
C ASP A 140 -7.78 -6.31 12.15
N THR A 141 -8.86 -6.95 11.70
CA THR A 141 -10.24 -6.67 12.16
C THR A 141 -10.41 -6.82 13.66
N PRO A 142 -9.98 -7.92 14.32
CA PRO A 142 -10.09 -8.05 15.77
C PRO A 142 -9.44 -6.91 16.57
N ARG A 143 -8.31 -6.38 16.09
CA ARG A 143 -7.62 -5.26 16.75
C ARG A 143 -8.29 -3.90 16.51
N THR A 144 -9.17 -3.83 15.52
CA THR A 144 -9.79 -2.57 15.07
C THR A 144 -11.18 -2.35 15.69
N THR A 145 -11.63 -3.21 16.58
CA THR A 145 -12.94 -3.13 17.25
C THR A 145 -13.09 -1.93 18.19
N ALA A 146 -11.98 -1.35 18.66
CA ALA A 146 -12.00 -0.12 19.43
C ALA A 146 -12.12 1.10 18.50
N PRO A 147 -13.07 2.05 18.74
CA PRO A 147 -13.30 3.20 17.85
C PRO A 147 -12.05 4.06 17.62
N ALA A 148 -11.23 4.27 18.67
CA ALA A 148 -9.99 5.03 18.56
C ALA A 148 -8.96 4.34 17.64
N THR A 149 -8.84 3.00 17.72
CA THR A 149 -7.96 2.22 16.86
C THR A 149 -8.47 2.19 15.43
N PHE A 150 -9.78 2.06 15.25
CA PHE A 150 -10.42 2.17 13.94
C PHE A 150 -10.11 3.52 13.27
N MET A 151 -10.36 4.62 14.00
CA MET A 151 -10.07 5.98 13.51
C MET A 151 -8.59 6.13 13.12
N SER A 152 -7.68 5.67 13.97
CA SER A 152 -6.24 5.73 13.69
C SER A 152 -5.86 4.97 12.40
N ASN A 153 -6.39 3.76 12.21
CA ASN A 153 -6.17 2.97 11.01
C ASN A 153 -6.74 3.66 9.76
N MET A 154 -7.91 4.27 9.87
CA MET A 154 -8.54 4.97 8.73
C MET A 154 -7.80 6.26 8.37
N LEU A 155 -7.32 7.02 9.34
CA LEU A 155 -6.46 8.19 9.09
C LEU A 155 -5.15 7.78 8.41
N TYR A 156 -4.60 6.65 8.82
CA TYR A 156 -3.40 6.09 8.17
C TYR A 156 -3.68 5.70 6.72
N ALA A 157 -4.77 4.95 6.47
CA ALA A 157 -5.20 4.57 5.14
C ALA A 157 -5.44 5.79 4.23
N CYS A 158 -6.13 6.81 4.76
CA CYS A 158 -6.35 8.09 4.10
C CYS A 158 -5.03 8.77 3.70
N SER A 159 -4.07 8.83 4.62
CA SER A 159 -2.76 9.45 4.34
C SER A 159 -1.97 8.72 3.24
N ILE A 160 -2.09 7.39 3.18
CA ILE A 160 -1.46 6.56 2.14
C ILE A 160 -2.13 6.81 0.78
N LEU A 161 -3.47 6.82 0.72
CA LEU A 161 -4.22 7.11 -0.50
C LEU A 161 -3.83 8.47 -1.09
N TYR A 162 -3.84 9.52 -0.27
CA TYR A 162 -3.47 10.86 -0.72
C TYR A 162 -2.03 10.95 -1.23
N LYS A 163 -1.12 10.18 -0.64
CA LYS A 163 0.27 10.13 -1.07
C LYS A 163 0.46 9.34 -2.35
N ALA A 164 -0.13 8.15 -2.45
CA ALA A 164 0.06 7.25 -3.57
C ALA A 164 -0.73 7.65 -4.81
N ARG A 165 -1.93 8.23 -4.63
CA ARG A 165 -2.87 8.59 -5.71
C ARG A 165 -3.15 7.44 -6.67
N LEU A 166 -3.25 6.23 -6.13
CA LEU A 166 -3.57 5.01 -6.86
C LEU A 166 -4.92 4.47 -6.39
N PRO A 167 -5.63 3.69 -7.20
CA PRO A 167 -6.81 2.97 -6.76
C PRO A 167 -6.50 2.17 -5.51
N PHE A 168 -7.41 2.21 -4.56
CA PHE A 168 -7.17 1.75 -3.21
C PHE A 168 -8.26 0.79 -2.75
N VAL A 169 -7.86 -0.38 -2.28
CA VAL A 169 -8.76 -1.37 -1.70
C VAL A 169 -8.43 -1.59 -0.23
N LEU A 170 -9.41 -1.36 0.62
CA LEU A 170 -9.31 -1.60 2.06
C LEU A 170 -9.75 -3.03 2.38
N VAL A 171 -8.89 -3.80 3.03
CA VAL A 171 -9.15 -5.20 3.33
C VAL A 171 -9.19 -5.44 4.83
N PHE A 172 -10.34 -5.82 5.34
CA PHE A 172 -10.52 -6.26 6.73
C PHE A 172 -10.22 -7.75 6.82
N ASN A 173 -9.03 -8.09 7.33
CA ASN A 173 -8.59 -9.48 7.45
C ASN A 173 -8.99 -10.10 8.80
N LYS A 174 -9.03 -11.44 8.86
CA LYS A 174 -9.42 -12.26 10.02
C LYS A 174 -10.92 -12.17 10.33
N THR A 175 -11.73 -12.18 9.29
CA THR A 175 -13.19 -12.18 9.43
C THR A 175 -13.73 -13.48 10.05
N ASP A 176 -12.92 -14.53 10.08
CA ASP A 176 -13.18 -15.76 10.83
C ASP A 176 -13.18 -15.58 12.36
N VAL A 177 -12.46 -14.57 12.86
CA VAL A 177 -12.39 -14.25 14.30
C VAL A 177 -13.40 -13.18 14.68
N GLN A 178 -13.51 -12.14 13.85
CA GLN A 178 -14.38 -10.98 14.09
C GLN A 178 -14.96 -10.51 12.76
N SER A 179 -16.31 -10.46 12.66
CA SER A 179 -16.97 -9.85 11.50
C SER A 179 -16.55 -8.39 11.32
N HIS A 180 -16.43 -7.97 10.07
CA HIS A 180 -16.10 -6.60 9.68
C HIS A 180 -17.33 -5.68 9.53
N ASP A 181 -18.56 -6.20 9.77
CA ASP A 181 -19.80 -5.45 9.57
C ASP A 181 -19.84 -4.14 10.36
N PHE A 182 -19.33 -4.16 11.60
CA PHE A 182 -19.22 -2.95 12.41
C PHE A 182 -18.37 -1.87 11.75
N ALA A 183 -17.30 -2.27 11.06
CA ALA A 183 -16.41 -1.33 10.40
C ALA A 183 -17.09 -0.70 9.17
N LEU A 184 -17.85 -1.48 8.39
CA LEU A 184 -18.65 -0.98 7.29
C LEU A 184 -19.76 -0.04 7.80
N GLU A 185 -20.43 -0.41 8.90
CA GLU A 185 -21.43 0.45 9.54
C GLU A 185 -20.81 1.80 9.95
N TRP A 186 -19.64 1.79 10.58
CA TRP A 186 -18.95 3.02 11.00
C TRP A 186 -18.43 3.87 9.85
N MET A 187 -18.15 3.27 8.69
CA MET A 187 -17.77 4.01 7.49
C MET A 187 -18.98 4.70 6.83
N HIS A 188 -20.17 4.11 6.92
CA HIS A 188 -21.37 4.61 6.24
C HIS A 188 -22.27 5.43 7.15
N ASP A 189 -22.27 5.17 8.46
CA ASP A 189 -23.10 5.85 9.45
C ASP A 189 -22.24 6.53 10.52
N PHE A 190 -22.09 7.83 10.36
CA PHE A 190 -21.40 8.68 11.34
C PHE A 190 -22.01 8.60 12.74
N GLU A 191 -23.34 8.52 12.84
CA GLU A 191 -24.02 8.46 14.14
C GLU A 191 -23.75 7.14 14.85
N ALA A 192 -23.67 6.03 14.10
CA ALA A 192 -23.27 4.72 14.65
C ALA A 192 -21.86 4.76 15.20
N PHE A 193 -20.94 5.38 14.48
CA PHE A 193 -19.56 5.56 14.95
C PHE A 193 -19.49 6.44 16.21
N GLN A 194 -20.22 7.54 16.24
CA GLN A 194 -20.29 8.42 17.39
C GLN A 194 -20.84 7.71 18.65
N ARG A 195 -21.91 6.92 18.48
CA ARG A 195 -22.45 6.06 19.56
C ARG A 195 -21.39 5.07 20.07
N ALA A 196 -20.61 4.48 19.19
CA ALA A 196 -19.53 3.56 19.55
C ALA A 196 -18.41 4.25 20.34
N ILE A 197 -18.04 5.49 19.99
CA ILE A 197 -17.07 6.31 20.74
C ILE A 197 -17.56 6.53 22.18
N ILE A 198 -18.81 6.94 22.36
CA ILE A 198 -19.40 7.19 23.68
C ILE A 198 -19.44 5.91 24.52
N ALA A 199 -19.85 4.79 23.90
CA ALA A 199 -19.91 3.49 24.57
C ALA A 199 -18.51 2.94 24.91
N GLY A 200 -17.51 3.16 24.06
CA GLY A 200 -16.11 2.79 24.30
C GLY A 200 -15.54 3.49 25.54
N ASN A 201 -15.71 4.79 25.62
CA ASN A 201 -15.26 5.59 26.77
C ASN A 201 -15.92 5.17 28.08
N ALA A 202 -17.21 4.81 28.06
CA ALA A 202 -17.91 4.32 29.23
C ALA A 202 -17.36 2.95 29.72
N ARG A 203 -16.96 2.06 28.82
CA ARG A 203 -16.33 0.78 29.18
C ARG A 203 -14.95 0.99 29.77
N ASP A 204 -14.12 1.83 29.20
CA ASP A 204 -12.80 2.15 29.72
C ASP A 204 -12.88 2.76 31.11
N ALA A 205 -13.78 3.72 31.34
CA ALA A 205 -14.02 4.30 32.65
C ALA A 205 -14.44 3.25 33.69
N SER A 206 -15.28 2.27 33.31
CA SER A 206 -15.72 1.20 34.20
C SER A 206 -14.59 0.22 34.56
N VAL A 207 -13.71 -0.09 33.61
CA VAL A 207 -12.54 -0.96 33.83
C VAL A 207 -11.54 -0.31 34.80
N TYR A 208 -11.28 0.98 34.65
CA TYR A 208 -10.41 1.71 35.58
C TYR A 208 -11.03 1.82 37.00
N ALA A 209 -12.34 2.00 37.09
CA ALA A 209 -13.05 2.03 38.40
C ALA A 209 -13.01 0.69 39.14
N THR A 210 -13.07 -0.45 38.41
CA THR A 210 -13.06 -1.80 39.02
C THR A 210 -11.67 -2.28 39.40
N GLN A 211 -10.61 -1.77 38.81
CA GLN A 211 -9.22 -2.18 39.12
C GLN A 211 -8.66 -1.54 40.40
N GLY A 212 -9.39 -0.73 41.12
CA GLY A 212 -9.08 -0.29 42.50
C GLY A 212 -7.72 0.39 42.66
N ARG A 213 -7.16 0.97 41.62
CA ARG A 213 -5.89 1.70 41.67
C ARG A 213 -6.07 2.99 42.46
N LYS A 214 -5.63 2.93 43.70
CA LYS A 214 -5.56 4.10 44.62
C LYS A 214 -4.53 5.16 44.21
N ASP A 215 -3.80 4.92 43.15
CA ASP A 215 -2.73 5.79 42.67
C ASP A 215 -3.12 6.62 41.43
N MET A 216 -4.39 6.95 41.29
CA MET A 216 -4.80 7.94 40.30
C MET A 216 -4.31 9.32 40.74
N PRO A 217 -3.59 10.08 39.86
CA PRO A 217 -3.31 11.48 40.14
C PRO A 217 -4.64 12.19 40.34
N THR A 218 -4.78 12.92 41.46
CA THR A 218 -6.00 13.71 41.82
C THR A 218 -6.38 14.76 40.77
N SER A 219 -5.57 14.94 39.72
CA SER A 219 -5.86 15.75 38.55
C SER A 219 -6.89 15.14 37.58
N PHE A 220 -7.25 13.84 37.72
CA PHE A 220 -8.21 13.19 36.84
C PHE A 220 -9.68 13.36 37.29
N GLU A 221 -9.91 13.61 38.60
CA GLU A 221 -11.27 13.84 39.14
C GLU A 221 -11.80 15.24 38.86
N SER A 222 -10.93 16.21 38.51
CA SER A 222 -11.33 17.60 38.29
C SER A 222 -11.52 18.03 36.84
N ARG A 223 -11.28 17.13 35.88
CA ARG A 223 -11.48 17.37 34.46
C ARG A 223 -12.65 16.57 33.88
N GLY A 224 -13.86 16.99 34.22
CA GLY A 224 -15.06 16.55 33.51
C GLY A 224 -15.14 16.97 32.03
N GLU A 225 -14.03 17.48 31.47
CA GLU A 225 -13.92 17.99 30.10
C GLU A 225 -13.03 17.16 29.17
N GLU A 226 -12.15 16.27 29.67
CA GLU A 226 -11.22 15.52 28.79
C GLU A 226 -11.90 14.50 27.86
N PRO A 227 -12.95 13.74 28.31
CA PRO A 227 -13.71 12.92 27.38
C PRO A 227 -14.36 13.73 26.26
N SER A 228 -14.74 14.97 26.56
CA SER A 228 -15.34 15.91 25.61
C SER A 228 -14.36 16.36 24.53
N TYR A 229 -13.08 16.62 24.85
CA TYR A 229 -12.09 17.06 23.88
C TYR A 229 -11.72 15.95 22.88
N LEU A 230 -11.42 14.74 23.36
CA LEU A 230 -11.13 13.59 22.49
C LEU A 230 -12.34 13.23 21.61
N ASN A 231 -13.54 13.30 22.15
CA ASN A 231 -14.75 13.07 21.36
C ASN A 231 -14.95 14.16 20.30
N SER A 232 -14.72 15.43 20.66
CA SER A 232 -14.79 16.54 19.72
C SER A 232 -13.75 16.41 18.61
N LEU A 233 -12.52 16.00 18.95
CA LEU A 233 -11.45 15.75 17.99
C LEU A 233 -11.81 14.57 17.06
N MET A 234 -12.26 13.45 17.61
CA MET A 234 -12.69 12.29 16.82
C MET A 234 -13.87 12.61 15.91
N ASN A 235 -14.84 13.38 16.39
CA ASN A 235 -15.95 13.85 15.56
C ASN A 235 -15.48 14.74 14.41
N SER A 236 -14.55 15.66 14.67
CA SER A 236 -14.01 16.51 13.62
C SER A 236 -13.21 15.72 12.59
N MET A 237 -12.42 14.75 13.03
CA MET A 237 -11.65 13.86 12.14
C MET A 237 -12.56 12.94 11.32
N SER A 238 -13.65 12.44 11.89
CA SER A 238 -14.55 11.55 11.16
C SER A 238 -15.31 12.28 10.04
N LEU A 239 -15.59 13.58 10.21
CA LEU A 239 -16.15 14.39 9.11
C LEU A 239 -15.18 14.50 7.91
N VAL A 240 -13.89 14.58 8.17
CA VAL A 240 -12.87 14.57 7.11
C VAL A 240 -12.82 13.21 6.43
N LEU A 241 -13.01 12.13 7.19
CA LEU A 241 -13.00 10.77 6.65
C LEU A 241 -14.27 10.40 5.86
N ASP A 242 -15.39 11.10 6.06
CA ASP A 242 -16.64 10.83 5.35
C ASP A 242 -16.44 10.93 3.81
N GLU A 243 -15.72 11.94 3.33
CA GLU A 243 -15.40 12.08 1.91
C GLU A 243 -14.45 10.97 1.42
N PHE A 244 -13.50 10.58 2.29
CA PHE A 244 -12.60 9.48 2.01
C PHE A 244 -13.34 8.14 1.87
N TYR A 245 -14.34 7.86 2.74
CA TYR A 245 -15.08 6.61 2.70
C TYR A 245 -15.94 6.45 1.44
N LYS A 246 -16.41 7.52 0.84
CA LYS A 246 -17.22 7.48 -0.40
C LYS A 246 -16.46 6.89 -1.58
N ASN A 247 -15.14 7.04 -1.57
CA ASN A 247 -14.27 6.68 -2.69
C ASN A 247 -13.45 5.40 -2.43
N ILE A 248 -13.73 4.69 -1.31
CA ILE A 248 -13.00 3.48 -0.96
C ILE A 248 -13.85 2.23 -1.09
N THR A 249 -13.29 1.26 -1.77
CA THR A 249 -13.83 -0.11 -1.77
C THR A 249 -13.27 -0.86 -0.56
N ALA A 250 -14.16 -1.28 0.36
CA ALA A 250 -13.82 -2.07 1.53
C ALA A 250 -14.36 -3.50 1.39
N VAL A 251 -13.54 -4.49 1.71
CA VAL A 251 -13.88 -5.91 1.65
C VAL A 251 -13.38 -6.66 2.88
N GLY A 252 -14.15 -7.65 3.33
CA GLY A 252 -13.75 -8.55 4.41
C GLY A 252 -13.18 -9.85 3.85
N VAL A 253 -12.06 -10.30 4.41
CA VAL A 253 -11.44 -11.58 4.04
C VAL A 253 -10.98 -12.35 5.26
N SER A 254 -10.90 -13.67 5.13
CA SER A 254 -10.19 -14.53 6.07
C SER A 254 -9.01 -15.19 5.37
N SER A 255 -7.80 -14.79 5.75
CA SER A 255 -6.58 -15.45 5.26
C SER A 255 -6.42 -16.88 5.79
N ALA A 256 -7.17 -17.28 6.81
CA ALA A 256 -7.16 -18.64 7.35
C ALA A 256 -8.07 -19.56 6.53
N THR A 257 -9.34 -19.20 6.38
CA THR A 257 -10.34 -20.02 5.68
C THR A 257 -10.32 -19.81 4.16
N GLY A 258 -10.09 -18.60 3.71
CA GLY A 258 -10.19 -18.18 2.30
C GLY A 258 -11.51 -17.49 1.97
N ASP A 259 -12.39 -17.32 2.97
CA ASP A 259 -13.65 -16.64 2.77
C ASP A 259 -13.42 -15.18 2.35
N GLY A 260 -14.25 -14.67 1.44
CA GLY A 260 -14.18 -13.31 0.94
C GLY A 260 -13.12 -13.07 -0.15
N MET A 261 -12.32 -14.06 -0.54
CA MET A 261 -11.26 -13.88 -1.56
C MET A 261 -11.83 -13.56 -2.94
N ASP A 262 -12.98 -14.12 -3.31
CA ASP A 262 -13.62 -13.80 -4.60
C ASP A 262 -14.11 -12.34 -4.63
N ALA A 263 -14.77 -11.88 -3.55
CA ALA A 263 -15.17 -10.49 -3.42
C ALA A 263 -13.96 -9.53 -3.44
N PHE A 264 -12.82 -9.95 -2.88
CA PHE A 264 -11.57 -9.20 -2.95
C PHE A 264 -11.05 -9.11 -4.40
N LEU A 265 -11.05 -10.21 -5.15
CA LEU A 265 -10.62 -10.20 -6.55
C LEU A 265 -11.54 -9.35 -7.43
N ASP A 266 -12.84 -9.37 -7.16
CA ASP A 266 -13.80 -8.49 -7.83
C ASP A 266 -13.54 -7.00 -7.52
N ALA A 267 -13.15 -6.69 -6.27
CA ALA A 267 -12.74 -5.35 -5.88
C ALA A 267 -11.45 -4.91 -6.59
N ILE A 268 -10.45 -5.79 -6.70
CA ILE A 268 -9.22 -5.53 -7.47
C ILE A 268 -9.53 -5.29 -8.94
N SER A 269 -10.44 -6.06 -9.54
CA SER A 269 -10.85 -5.90 -10.93
C SER A 269 -11.49 -4.53 -11.18
N ARG A 270 -12.37 -4.08 -10.27
CA ARG A 270 -12.94 -2.73 -10.33
C ARG A 270 -11.90 -1.64 -10.19
N ALA A 271 -11.00 -1.77 -9.21
CA ALA A 271 -9.90 -0.84 -8.99
C ALA A 271 -8.93 -0.78 -10.18
N ARG A 272 -8.72 -1.91 -10.88
CA ARG A 272 -7.97 -1.93 -12.15
C ARG A 272 -8.65 -1.09 -13.24
N THR A 273 -9.98 -1.18 -13.35
CA THR A 273 -10.75 -0.37 -14.31
C THR A 273 -10.61 1.11 -13.98
N GLU A 274 -10.78 1.49 -12.72
CA GLU A 274 -10.55 2.86 -12.23
C GLU A 274 -9.14 3.37 -12.59
N TYR A 275 -8.11 2.51 -12.40
CA TYR A 275 -6.75 2.87 -12.79
C TYR A 275 -6.65 3.21 -14.29
N ILE A 276 -7.25 2.39 -15.15
CA ILE A 276 -7.16 2.54 -16.62
C ILE A 276 -7.91 3.80 -17.07
N ASP A 277 -9.06 4.08 -16.47
CA ASP A 277 -9.96 5.15 -16.91
C ASP A 277 -9.55 6.53 -16.34
N GLU A 278 -9.06 6.57 -15.11
CA GLU A 278 -8.81 7.82 -14.39
C GLU A 278 -7.32 8.10 -14.17
N VAL A 279 -6.59 7.14 -13.59
CA VAL A 279 -5.22 7.37 -13.11
C VAL A 279 -4.21 7.38 -14.26
N ARG A 280 -4.32 6.42 -15.17
CA ARG A 280 -3.37 6.28 -16.27
C ARG A 280 -3.30 7.53 -17.19
N PRO A 281 -4.43 8.13 -17.63
CA PRO A 281 -4.38 9.34 -18.44
C PRO A 281 -3.73 10.53 -17.72
N GLU A 282 -3.92 10.62 -16.41
CA GLU A 282 -3.31 11.67 -15.58
C GLU A 282 -1.80 11.47 -15.45
N LEU A 283 -1.35 10.23 -15.21
CA LEU A 283 0.07 9.88 -15.18
C LEU A 283 0.76 10.12 -16.52
N GLU A 284 0.13 9.75 -17.63
CA GLU A 284 0.68 9.97 -18.98
C GLU A 284 0.87 11.47 -19.27
N LYS A 285 -0.07 12.32 -18.85
CA LYS A 285 0.06 13.80 -18.94
C LYS A 285 1.23 14.31 -18.12
N LEU A 286 1.33 13.90 -16.85
CA LEU A 286 2.41 14.31 -15.96
C LEU A 286 3.79 13.89 -16.48
N VAL A 287 3.89 12.67 -17.03
CA VAL A 287 5.14 12.17 -17.64
C VAL A 287 5.49 12.97 -18.89
N ALA A 288 4.52 13.28 -19.73
CA ALA A 288 4.73 14.10 -20.93
C ALA A 288 5.18 15.54 -20.58
N GLU A 289 4.54 16.16 -19.58
CA GLU A 289 4.92 17.49 -19.08
C GLU A 289 6.36 17.49 -18.50
N LYS A 290 6.70 16.50 -17.67
CA LYS A 290 8.06 16.37 -17.13
C LYS A 290 9.10 16.15 -18.22
N LYS A 291 8.82 15.32 -19.22
CA LYS A 291 9.72 15.12 -20.37
C LYS A 291 9.93 16.41 -21.15
N ALA A 292 8.88 17.19 -21.40
CA ALA A 292 8.96 18.47 -22.07
C ALA A 292 9.77 19.50 -21.27
N GLN A 293 9.61 19.54 -19.94
CA GLN A 293 10.40 20.41 -19.06
C GLN A 293 11.88 20.01 -19.05
N LEU A 294 12.19 18.72 -18.95
CA LEU A 294 13.57 18.22 -18.99
C LEU A 294 14.24 18.52 -20.32
N SER A 295 13.55 18.33 -21.45
CA SER A 295 14.07 18.68 -22.77
C SER A 295 14.39 20.17 -22.88
N LYS A 296 13.47 21.04 -22.44
CA LYS A 296 13.73 22.49 -22.43
C LYS A 296 14.94 22.85 -21.56
N SER A 297 15.02 22.26 -20.34
CA SER A 297 16.14 22.51 -19.43
C SER A 297 17.48 22.05 -20.03
N GLN A 298 17.50 20.89 -20.72
CA GLN A 298 18.71 20.40 -21.41
C GLN A 298 19.10 21.31 -22.58
N ASP A 299 18.13 21.78 -23.37
CA ASP A 299 18.37 22.72 -24.46
C ASP A 299 18.92 24.06 -23.96
N ASP A 300 18.39 24.57 -22.86
CA ASP A 300 18.85 25.82 -22.25
C ASP A 300 20.26 25.67 -21.65
N GLN A 301 20.56 24.54 -20.99
CA GLN A 301 21.90 24.22 -20.51
C GLN A 301 22.90 24.08 -21.68
N MET A 302 22.49 23.41 -22.76
CA MET A 302 23.33 23.27 -23.96
C MET A 302 23.62 24.61 -24.60
N LYS A 303 22.61 25.50 -24.74
CA LYS A 303 22.79 26.84 -25.25
C LYS A 303 23.71 27.68 -24.38
N ALA A 304 23.56 27.57 -23.04
CA ALA A 304 24.42 28.28 -22.10
C ALA A 304 25.87 27.78 -22.20
N PHE A 305 26.08 26.46 -22.30
CA PHE A 305 27.39 25.89 -22.49
C PHE A 305 28.06 26.30 -23.81
N LEU A 306 27.32 26.29 -24.92
CA LEU A 306 27.82 26.75 -26.22
C LEU A 306 28.20 28.22 -26.20
N LYS A 307 27.40 29.04 -25.54
CA LYS A 307 27.69 30.46 -25.33
C LYS A 307 28.96 30.68 -24.52
N ASP A 308 29.17 29.90 -23.48
CA ASP A 308 30.37 30.01 -22.64
C ASP A 308 31.63 29.52 -23.37
N MET A 309 31.52 28.51 -24.24
CA MET A 309 32.61 28.06 -25.12
C MET A 309 32.96 29.13 -26.17
N SER A 310 31.96 29.77 -26.80
CA SER A 310 32.20 30.84 -27.79
C SER A 310 32.85 32.10 -27.20
N LEU A 311 32.66 32.30 -25.89
CA LEU A 311 33.34 33.40 -25.17
C LEU A 311 34.79 33.06 -24.77
N ARG A 312 35.16 31.79 -24.80
CA ARG A 312 36.50 31.28 -24.44
C ARG A 312 37.44 31.13 -25.65
N GLU A 313 36.97 31.30 -26.88
CA GLU A 313 37.87 31.34 -28.00
C GLU A 313 38.80 32.54 -27.86
N PRO A 314 40.15 32.37 -27.78
CA PRO A 314 41.07 33.48 -27.74
C PRO A 314 40.93 34.27 -29.05
N ARG A 315 40.62 35.56 -28.93
CA ARG A 315 40.83 36.48 -30.07
C ARG A 315 42.32 36.39 -30.46
N SER A 316 42.59 35.47 -31.39
CA SER A 316 43.84 35.51 -32.12
C SER A 316 43.79 36.74 -33.03
N GLY A 317 44.06 37.88 -32.47
CA GLY A 317 44.22 39.16 -33.19
C GLY A 317 45.67 39.40 -33.44
N LEU A 318 46.05 39.18 -34.63
CA LEU A 318 47.01 39.90 -35.46
C LEU A 318 47.76 41.05 -34.77
N ALA A 319 49.04 40.98 -34.72
CA ALA A 319 49.98 42.01 -35.02
C ALA A 319 51.12 41.44 -35.85
#